data_a95c166f0f6e284fadb2cdca997b90a7
#
_entry.id   a95c166f0f6e284fadb2cdca997b90a7
#
_cell.length_a   1.000
_cell.length_b   1.000
_cell.length_c   1.000
_cell.angle_alpha   90.00
_cell.angle_beta   90.00
_cell.angle_gamma   90.00
#
_symmetry.space_group_name_H-M   'P 1'
#
loop_
_entity.id
_entity.type
_entity.pdbx_description
1 polymer ?
#
loop_
_entity_poly.entity_id
_entity_poly.type
_entity_poly.pdbx_seq_one_letter_code
_entity_poly.pdbx_strand_id
1 'polypeptide(L)'
;MSGPQDAGVDAITLRGVTHRFGDHLVVDDVDLTVAPGECFGLLGPNGAGKTTTIRLITTLLPVQQGEVLVFGTDVRRKPMVVRRLLGYVPQQLSIEGALTGRENVSWFARLFDVPRRERKDRVAEVLAMVNLDEAADRLAATYSGGMVRRLELAQALVNRPALLVLDEPTVGLDPVARDSVWARVAEMQQRYGMTVLLTTHYMEEAEALCDRVALMHQGAIQALGAPADLQAALGPGSSLEDVFRHYTGSSLTGNERGGLRDVRSTRRTARRLG
;
A
#
# COMPACT_ATOMS: atom_id res chain seq x y z
N MET A 1 11.83 -6.69 -40.00
CA MET A 1 11.01 -7.77 -39.42
C MET A 1 11.31 -7.73 -37.91
N SER A 2 10.54 -6.95 -37.18
CA SER A 2 10.65 -6.85 -35.71
C SER A 2 9.94 -8.07 -35.12
N GLY A 3 10.71 -8.93 -34.41
CA GLY A 3 10.18 -10.09 -33.70
C GLY A 3 9.23 -9.66 -32.59
N PRO A 4 8.35 -10.55 -32.09
CA PRO A 4 7.48 -10.23 -30.99
C PRO A 4 8.34 -9.90 -29.77
N GLN A 5 8.14 -8.71 -29.21
CA GLN A 5 8.68 -8.33 -27.90
C GLN A 5 8.18 -9.37 -26.91
N ASP A 6 9.09 -10.03 -26.20
CA ASP A 6 8.79 -10.83 -25.01
C ASP A 6 7.98 -9.93 -24.07
N ALA A 7 6.68 -10.13 -24.05
CA ALA A 7 5.80 -9.48 -23.09
C ALA A 7 6.14 -10.11 -21.73
N GLY A 8 7.03 -9.43 -20.97
CA GLY A 8 7.42 -9.85 -19.63
C GLY A 8 6.17 -10.01 -18.76
N VAL A 9 6.19 -10.96 -17.84
CA VAL A 9 5.09 -11.23 -16.91
C VAL A 9 4.92 -10.01 -16.00
N ASP A 10 3.74 -9.39 -15.97
CA ASP A 10 3.43 -8.29 -15.08
C ASP A 10 3.61 -8.68 -13.60
N ALA A 11 4.03 -7.73 -12.77
CA ALA A 11 4.14 -7.94 -11.34
C ALA A 11 2.78 -8.13 -10.68
N ILE A 12 1.77 -7.40 -11.16
CA ILE A 12 0.37 -7.55 -10.74
C ILE A 12 -0.52 -7.53 -11.99
N THR A 13 -1.48 -8.44 -12.05
CA THR A 13 -2.55 -8.42 -13.05
C THR A 13 -3.89 -8.67 -12.37
N LEU A 14 -4.83 -7.76 -12.53
CA LEU A 14 -6.23 -7.91 -12.16
C LEU A 14 -7.06 -7.91 -13.45
N ARG A 15 -8.03 -8.85 -13.57
CA ARG A 15 -8.96 -8.93 -14.70
C ARG A 15 -10.36 -9.17 -14.21
N GLY A 16 -11.26 -8.21 -14.46
CA GLY A 16 -12.65 -8.28 -14.09
C GLY A 16 -12.89 -8.53 -12.61
N VAL A 17 -12.05 -7.96 -11.74
CA VAL A 17 -12.06 -8.27 -10.31
C VAL A 17 -13.23 -7.58 -9.64
N THR A 18 -14.12 -8.40 -9.02
CA THR A 18 -15.27 -7.91 -8.27
C THR A 18 -15.30 -8.51 -6.88
N HIS A 19 -15.60 -7.69 -5.86
CA HIS A 19 -15.71 -8.12 -4.47
C HIS A 19 -16.84 -7.41 -3.73
N ARG A 20 -17.63 -8.19 -2.97
CA ARG A 20 -18.76 -7.71 -2.16
C ARG A 20 -18.60 -8.14 -0.70
N PHE A 21 -19.06 -7.29 0.21
CA PHE A 21 -19.33 -7.64 1.60
C PHE A 21 -20.84 -7.66 1.83
N GLY A 22 -21.44 -8.84 1.89
CA GLY A 22 -22.89 -9.01 1.81
C GLY A 22 -23.41 -8.40 0.50
N ASP A 23 -24.37 -7.48 0.58
CA ASP A 23 -24.94 -6.80 -0.59
C ASP A 23 -24.11 -5.58 -1.04
N HIS A 24 -23.12 -5.16 -0.25
CA HIS A 24 -22.34 -3.97 -0.56
C HIS A 24 -21.21 -4.29 -1.54
N LEU A 25 -21.28 -3.72 -2.75
CA LEU A 25 -20.22 -3.81 -3.76
C LEU A 25 -19.09 -2.84 -3.41
N VAL A 26 -17.87 -3.37 -3.27
CA VAL A 26 -16.69 -2.59 -2.82
C VAL A 26 -15.60 -2.53 -3.89
N VAL A 27 -15.46 -3.57 -4.70
CA VAL A 27 -14.59 -3.59 -5.89
C VAL A 27 -15.47 -4.04 -7.04
N ASP A 28 -15.50 -3.26 -8.11
CA ASP A 28 -16.43 -3.41 -9.23
C ASP A 28 -15.69 -3.46 -10.56
N ASP A 29 -15.59 -4.66 -11.12
CA ASP A 29 -15.03 -4.95 -12.44
C ASP A 29 -13.66 -4.28 -12.70
N VAL A 30 -12.72 -4.46 -11.76
CA VAL A 30 -11.41 -3.81 -11.82
C VAL A 30 -10.44 -4.58 -12.71
N ASP A 31 -9.95 -3.89 -13.75
CA ASP A 31 -8.81 -4.27 -14.59
C ASP A 31 -7.60 -3.40 -14.27
N LEU A 32 -6.45 -4.02 -13.99
CA LEU A 32 -5.23 -3.32 -13.63
C LEU A 32 -3.99 -4.17 -13.96
N THR A 33 -2.94 -3.53 -14.49
CA THR A 33 -1.62 -4.12 -14.64
C THR A 33 -0.55 -3.23 -14.02
N VAL A 34 0.43 -3.86 -13.35
CA VAL A 34 1.62 -3.20 -12.80
C VAL A 34 2.85 -3.91 -13.34
N ALA A 35 3.77 -3.17 -13.95
CA ALA A 35 4.99 -3.73 -14.50
C ALA A 35 6.01 -4.09 -13.39
N PRO A 36 6.92 -5.05 -13.62
CA PRO A 36 8.04 -5.31 -12.70
C PRO A 36 8.92 -4.07 -12.53
N GLY A 37 9.30 -3.77 -11.29
CA GLY A 37 10.14 -2.60 -10.93
C GLY A 37 9.40 -1.27 -10.90
N GLU A 38 8.13 -1.23 -11.28
CA GLU A 38 7.29 -0.02 -11.27
C GLU A 38 6.91 0.40 -9.84
N CYS A 39 6.89 1.71 -9.58
CA CYS A 39 6.18 2.29 -8.44
C CYS A 39 4.78 2.70 -8.86
N PHE A 40 3.79 1.96 -8.40
CA PHE A 40 2.39 2.14 -8.79
C PHE A 40 1.54 2.64 -7.62
N GLY A 41 0.76 3.72 -7.87
CA GLY A 41 -0.16 4.31 -6.90
C GLY A 41 -1.61 3.93 -7.13
N LEU A 42 -2.30 3.39 -6.12
CA LEU A 42 -3.75 3.23 -6.13
C LEU A 42 -4.37 4.32 -5.25
N LEU A 43 -4.95 5.33 -5.88
CA LEU A 43 -5.38 6.58 -5.27
C LEU A 43 -6.90 6.66 -5.16
N GLY A 44 -7.39 7.40 -4.18
CA GLY A 44 -8.84 7.63 -4.03
C GLY A 44 -9.22 7.94 -2.58
N PRO A 45 -10.46 8.37 -2.33
CA PRO A 45 -10.94 8.67 -0.99
C PRO A 45 -11.09 7.42 -0.13
N ASN A 46 -11.35 7.63 1.16
CA ASN A 46 -11.73 6.56 2.06
C ASN A 46 -13.01 5.88 1.56
N GLY A 47 -13.02 4.54 1.59
CA GLY A 47 -14.14 3.75 1.05
C GLY A 47 -14.14 3.53 -0.46
N ALA A 48 -13.13 4.03 -1.21
CA ALA A 48 -13.05 3.81 -2.66
C ALA A 48 -12.81 2.35 -3.08
N GLY A 49 -12.37 1.46 -2.16
CA GLY A 49 -12.07 0.07 -2.45
C GLY A 49 -10.55 -0.27 -2.40
N LYS A 50 -9.65 0.71 -2.21
CA LYS A 50 -8.19 0.55 -2.23
C LYS A 50 -7.68 -0.59 -1.33
N THR A 51 -7.96 -0.52 -0.02
CA THR A 51 -7.54 -1.53 0.96
C THR A 51 -8.13 -2.92 0.63
N THR A 52 -9.37 -2.98 0.12
CA THR A 52 -9.97 -4.25 -0.32
C THR A 52 -9.20 -4.84 -1.50
N THR A 53 -8.88 -4.03 -2.51
CA THR A 53 -8.06 -4.45 -3.65
C THR A 53 -6.68 -4.94 -3.21
N ILE A 54 -6.00 -4.22 -2.30
CA ILE A 54 -4.74 -4.68 -1.70
C ILE A 54 -4.92 -6.04 -1.00
N ARG A 55 -5.98 -6.22 -0.22
CA ARG A 55 -6.23 -7.48 0.50
C ARG A 55 -6.50 -8.66 -0.43
N LEU A 56 -7.07 -8.43 -1.61
CA LEU A 56 -7.21 -9.46 -2.64
C LEU A 56 -5.84 -9.84 -3.23
N ILE A 57 -5.00 -8.85 -3.57
CA ILE A 57 -3.64 -9.06 -4.10
C ILE A 57 -2.76 -9.78 -3.07
N THR A 58 -2.82 -9.37 -1.80
CA THR A 58 -2.00 -9.93 -0.70
C THR A 58 -2.57 -11.25 -0.14
N THR A 59 -3.62 -11.80 -0.72
CA THR A 59 -4.28 -13.05 -0.28
C THR A 59 -4.92 -12.99 1.11
N LEU A 60 -5.18 -11.81 1.63
CA LEU A 60 -5.87 -11.60 2.92
C LEU A 60 -7.40 -11.71 2.77
N LEU A 61 -7.91 -11.52 1.55
CA LEU A 61 -9.31 -11.78 1.18
C LEU A 61 -9.38 -12.75 0.01
N PRO A 62 -10.39 -13.63 -0.05
CA PRO A 62 -10.60 -14.50 -1.20
C PRO A 62 -11.12 -13.68 -2.39
N VAL A 63 -10.60 -13.96 -3.58
CA VAL A 63 -11.11 -13.42 -4.85
C VAL A 63 -12.45 -14.08 -5.17
N GLN A 64 -13.54 -13.31 -5.20
CA GLN A 64 -14.90 -13.81 -5.47
C GLN A 64 -15.15 -13.95 -6.97
N GLN A 65 -14.79 -12.91 -7.77
CA GLN A 65 -14.93 -12.91 -9.23
C GLN A 65 -13.68 -12.32 -9.86
N GLY A 66 -13.43 -12.67 -11.12
CA GLY A 66 -12.27 -12.22 -11.86
C GLY A 66 -11.01 -13.03 -11.56
N GLU A 67 -9.88 -12.50 -11.97
CA GLU A 67 -8.56 -13.12 -11.83
C GLU A 67 -7.59 -12.12 -11.19
N VAL A 68 -6.77 -12.59 -10.23
CA VAL A 68 -5.68 -11.83 -9.62
C VAL A 68 -4.41 -12.67 -9.72
N LEU A 69 -3.41 -12.13 -10.43
CA LEU A 69 -2.09 -12.75 -10.60
C LEU A 69 -1.01 -11.84 -9.99
N VAL A 70 -0.05 -12.46 -9.33
CA VAL A 70 1.19 -11.80 -8.86
C VAL A 70 2.37 -12.53 -9.49
N PHE A 71 3.14 -11.83 -10.31
CA PHE A 71 4.18 -12.42 -11.16
C PHE A 71 3.69 -13.69 -11.87
N GLY A 72 2.51 -13.60 -12.52
CA GLY A 72 1.86 -14.69 -13.23
C GLY A 72 1.32 -15.83 -12.34
N THR A 73 1.43 -15.70 -11.01
CA THR A 73 0.94 -16.71 -10.06
C THR A 73 -0.46 -16.35 -9.57
N ASP A 74 -1.47 -17.20 -9.82
CA ASP A 74 -2.85 -17.01 -9.35
C ASP A 74 -2.89 -17.09 -7.81
N VAL A 75 -3.40 -16.00 -7.20
CA VAL A 75 -3.49 -15.84 -5.74
C VAL A 75 -4.40 -16.87 -5.07
N ARG A 76 -5.40 -17.42 -5.79
CA ARG A 76 -6.30 -18.46 -5.27
C ARG A 76 -5.65 -19.82 -5.27
N ARG A 77 -4.89 -20.13 -6.35
CA ARG A 77 -4.31 -21.46 -6.54
C ARG A 77 -3.04 -21.68 -5.74
N LYS A 78 -2.22 -20.64 -5.60
CA LYS A 78 -0.90 -20.73 -4.95
C LYS A 78 -0.65 -19.58 -3.96
N PRO A 79 -1.52 -19.37 -2.95
CA PRO A 79 -1.41 -18.22 -2.03
C PRO A 79 -0.08 -18.19 -1.26
N MET A 80 0.47 -19.34 -0.87
CA MET A 80 1.75 -19.40 -0.15
C MET A 80 2.95 -19.00 -1.02
N VAL A 81 2.90 -19.28 -2.33
CA VAL A 81 3.93 -18.81 -3.27
C VAL A 81 3.85 -17.30 -3.38
N VAL A 82 2.64 -16.75 -3.57
CA VAL A 82 2.42 -15.31 -3.63
C VAL A 82 2.91 -14.61 -2.37
N ARG A 83 2.55 -15.09 -1.17
CA ARG A 83 2.99 -14.50 0.11
C ARG A 83 4.50 -14.42 0.27
N ARG A 84 5.26 -15.37 -0.29
CA ARG A 84 6.73 -15.35 -0.28
C ARG A 84 7.33 -14.27 -1.17
N LEU A 85 6.59 -13.83 -2.19
CA LEU A 85 7.00 -12.74 -3.09
C LEU A 85 6.68 -11.36 -2.54
N LEU A 86 5.84 -11.28 -1.48
CA LEU A 86 5.30 -10.04 -0.94
C LEU A 86 6.04 -9.58 0.31
N GLY A 87 6.22 -8.26 0.42
CA GLY A 87 6.31 -7.52 1.68
C GLY A 87 5.05 -6.68 1.82
N TYR A 88 4.42 -6.67 2.99
CA TYR A 88 3.19 -5.91 3.20
C TYR A 88 3.28 -5.06 4.46
N VAL A 89 3.03 -3.76 4.32
CA VAL A 89 2.89 -2.80 5.42
C VAL A 89 1.43 -2.38 5.47
N PRO A 90 0.65 -2.82 6.47
CA PRO A 90 -0.76 -2.48 6.60
C PRO A 90 -0.96 -1.05 7.08
N GLN A 91 -2.18 -0.53 6.89
CA GLN A 91 -2.57 0.79 7.39
C GLN A 91 -2.51 0.85 8.93
N GLN A 92 -2.97 -0.21 9.61
CA GLN A 92 -2.87 -0.32 11.08
C GLN A 92 -1.49 -0.80 11.50
N LEU A 93 -0.97 -0.21 12.58
CA LEU A 93 0.32 -0.60 13.13
C LEU A 93 0.31 -2.07 13.57
N SER A 94 1.37 -2.80 13.21
CA SER A 94 1.49 -4.26 13.37
C SER A 94 2.74 -4.69 14.14
N ILE A 95 3.33 -3.79 14.95
CA ILE A 95 4.51 -4.12 15.78
C ILE A 95 4.11 -4.68 17.14
N GLU A 96 4.97 -5.54 17.69
CA GLU A 96 4.87 -6.00 19.08
C GLU A 96 5.70 -5.08 20.00
N GLY A 97 5.02 -4.24 20.77
CA GLY A 97 5.66 -3.23 21.62
C GLY A 97 6.52 -3.81 22.75
N ALA A 98 6.21 -5.01 23.22
CA ALA A 98 6.97 -5.72 24.27
C ALA A 98 8.29 -6.31 23.76
N LEU A 99 8.51 -6.34 22.45
CA LEU A 99 9.74 -6.79 21.81
C LEU A 99 10.63 -5.59 21.43
N THR A 100 11.92 -5.81 21.31
CA THR A 100 12.85 -4.85 20.72
C THR A 100 12.63 -4.76 19.20
N GLY A 101 13.16 -3.71 18.55
CA GLY A 101 13.12 -3.59 17.10
C GLY A 101 13.75 -4.81 16.41
N ARG A 102 14.89 -5.27 16.91
CA ARG A 102 15.60 -6.45 16.41
C ARG A 102 14.77 -7.73 16.56
N GLU A 103 14.12 -7.94 17.69
CA GLU A 103 13.25 -9.10 17.91
C GLU A 103 12.03 -9.08 16.99
N ASN A 104 11.40 -7.92 16.83
CA ASN A 104 10.30 -7.74 15.89
C ASN A 104 10.66 -8.20 14.47
N VAL A 105 11.79 -7.71 13.91
CA VAL A 105 12.25 -8.13 12.57
C VAL A 105 12.69 -9.60 12.55
N SER A 106 13.30 -10.10 13.62
CA SER A 106 13.73 -11.50 13.71
C SER A 106 12.55 -12.48 13.68
N TRP A 107 11.41 -12.09 14.22
CA TRP A 107 10.17 -12.87 14.13
C TRP A 107 9.72 -13.02 12.67
N PHE A 108 9.70 -11.92 11.90
CA PHE A 108 9.36 -11.96 10.48
C PHE A 108 10.37 -12.76 9.67
N ALA A 109 11.67 -12.63 9.96
CA ALA A 109 12.70 -13.45 9.32
C ALA A 109 12.48 -14.97 9.52
N ARG A 110 11.90 -15.38 10.66
CA ARG A 110 11.52 -16.78 10.92
C ARG A 110 10.25 -17.15 10.19
N LEU A 111 9.23 -16.29 10.21
CA LEU A 111 7.93 -16.50 9.57
C LEU A 111 8.07 -16.69 8.05
N PHE A 112 8.98 -15.93 7.42
CA PHE A 112 9.27 -16.01 5.99
C PHE A 112 10.37 -17.00 5.62
N ASP A 113 10.73 -17.94 6.51
CA ASP A 113 11.69 -19.01 6.26
C ASP A 113 13.08 -18.51 5.83
N VAL A 114 13.51 -17.31 6.25
CA VAL A 114 14.90 -16.86 6.02
C VAL A 114 15.86 -17.89 6.62
N PRO A 115 16.86 -18.38 5.87
CA PRO A 115 17.76 -19.42 6.37
C PRO A 115 18.44 -19.02 7.69
N ARG A 116 18.48 -19.93 8.67
CA ARG A 116 18.98 -19.64 10.03
C ARG A 116 20.35 -18.96 10.04
N ARG A 117 21.23 -19.39 9.13
CA ARG A 117 22.60 -18.84 8.98
C ARG A 117 22.60 -17.38 8.51
N GLU A 118 21.56 -16.93 7.78
CA GLU A 118 21.46 -15.60 7.18
C GLU A 118 20.66 -14.62 8.02
N ARG A 119 19.85 -15.11 9.00
CA ARG A 119 18.88 -14.28 9.72
C ARG A 119 19.50 -13.10 10.44
N LYS A 120 20.63 -13.34 11.14
CA LYS A 120 21.30 -12.28 11.93
C LYS A 120 21.75 -11.13 11.03
N ASP A 121 22.41 -11.45 9.92
CA ASP A 121 22.94 -10.45 8.99
C ASP A 121 21.79 -9.76 8.25
N ARG A 122 20.76 -10.52 7.84
CA ARG A 122 19.59 -9.97 7.19
C ARG A 122 18.80 -9.00 8.08
N VAL A 123 18.60 -9.34 9.36
CA VAL A 123 17.94 -8.47 10.34
C VAL A 123 18.77 -7.19 10.56
N ALA A 124 20.09 -7.31 10.68
CA ALA A 124 20.96 -6.14 10.81
C ALA A 124 20.92 -5.26 9.54
N GLU A 125 20.96 -5.89 8.35
CA GLU A 125 20.86 -5.21 7.05
C GLU A 125 19.60 -4.35 6.95
N VAL A 126 18.41 -4.94 7.19
CA VAL A 126 17.16 -4.20 7.03
C VAL A 126 16.94 -3.13 8.09
N LEU A 127 17.42 -3.33 9.32
CA LEU A 127 17.39 -2.30 10.36
C LEU A 127 18.27 -1.10 10.01
N ALA A 128 19.47 -1.34 9.48
CA ALA A 128 20.34 -0.28 8.98
C ALA A 128 19.74 0.46 7.80
N MET A 129 19.11 -0.26 6.85
CA MET A 129 18.43 0.35 5.70
C MET A 129 17.34 1.36 6.10
N VAL A 130 16.67 1.12 7.21
CA VAL A 130 15.61 2.02 7.71
C VAL A 130 16.11 2.98 8.81
N ASN A 131 17.42 3.08 9.04
CA ASN A 131 18.06 3.89 10.07
C ASN A 131 17.50 3.61 11.48
N LEU A 132 17.42 2.33 11.85
CA LEU A 132 17.01 1.85 13.19
C LEU A 132 18.06 0.98 13.85
N ASP A 133 19.29 0.91 13.32
CA ASP A 133 20.42 0.13 13.86
C ASP A 133 20.79 0.54 15.28
N GLU A 134 20.91 1.85 15.55
CA GLU A 134 21.21 2.38 16.89
C GLU A 134 20.07 2.15 17.90
N ALA A 135 18.82 2.07 17.43
CA ALA A 135 17.65 1.84 18.27
C ALA A 135 17.22 0.36 18.31
N ALA A 136 17.92 -0.53 17.58
CA ALA A 136 17.49 -1.89 17.33
C ALA A 136 17.20 -2.71 18.60
N ASP A 137 17.94 -2.46 19.68
CA ASP A 137 17.85 -3.21 20.94
C ASP A 137 16.98 -2.49 22.01
N ARG A 138 16.32 -1.40 21.65
CA ARG A 138 15.32 -0.73 22.48
C ARG A 138 13.94 -1.38 22.27
N LEU A 139 13.08 -1.36 23.29
CA LEU A 139 11.70 -1.81 23.18
C LEU A 139 10.93 -0.98 22.15
N ALA A 140 10.18 -1.63 21.26
CA ALA A 140 9.43 -0.98 20.21
C ALA A 140 8.31 -0.07 20.76
N ALA A 141 7.79 -0.32 21.96
CA ALA A 141 6.88 0.57 22.68
C ALA A 141 7.46 1.98 22.93
N THR A 142 8.80 2.15 22.89
CA THR A 142 9.48 3.44 23.07
C THR A 142 9.75 4.18 21.76
N TYR A 143 9.32 3.63 20.63
CA TYR A 143 9.55 4.22 19.31
C TYR A 143 8.56 5.36 19.04
N SER A 144 9.00 6.38 18.30
CA SER A 144 8.10 7.38 17.72
C SER A 144 7.27 6.76 16.59
N GLY A 145 6.18 7.41 16.18
CA GLY A 145 5.34 6.94 15.07
C GLY A 145 6.14 6.68 13.78
N GLY A 146 7.07 7.59 13.43
CA GLY A 146 7.96 7.40 12.29
C GLY A 146 8.95 6.24 12.47
N MET A 147 9.44 5.98 13.68
CA MET A 147 10.29 4.81 13.96
C MET A 147 9.49 3.52 13.85
N VAL A 148 8.23 3.52 14.32
CA VAL A 148 7.33 2.36 14.17
C VAL A 148 7.12 2.04 12.70
N ARG A 149 6.83 3.03 11.87
CA ARG A 149 6.61 2.83 10.42
C ARG A 149 7.87 2.32 9.71
N ARG A 150 9.05 2.83 10.08
CA ARG A 150 10.32 2.31 9.58
C ARG A 150 10.58 0.88 10.03
N LEU A 151 10.17 0.50 11.25
CA LEU A 151 10.28 -0.88 11.73
C LEU A 151 9.36 -1.83 10.93
N GLU A 152 8.13 -1.42 10.61
CA GLU A 152 7.22 -2.18 9.74
C GLU A 152 7.79 -2.38 8.34
N LEU A 153 8.44 -1.34 7.77
CA LEU A 153 9.19 -1.48 6.52
C LEU A 153 10.30 -2.53 6.64
N ALA A 154 11.10 -2.49 7.71
CA ALA A 154 12.15 -3.50 7.93
C ALA A 154 11.59 -4.93 8.02
N GLN A 155 10.44 -5.11 8.69
CA GLN A 155 9.73 -6.39 8.74
C GLN A 155 9.29 -6.85 7.35
N ALA A 156 8.71 -5.95 6.54
CA ALA A 156 8.23 -6.26 5.20
C ALA A 156 9.36 -6.57 4.22
N LEU A 157 10.58 -6.10 4.47
CA LEU A 157 11.74 -6.23 3.59
C LEU A 157 12.65 -7.41 3.93
N VAL A 158 12.51 -8.00 5.12
CA VAL A 158 13.44 -9.01 5.64
C VAL A 158 13.54 -10.26 4.75
N ASN A 159 12.48 -10.59 4.01
CA ASN A 159 12.45 -11.69 3.05
C ASN A 159 12.89 -11.31 1.63
N ARG A 160 13.32 -10.04 1.39
CA ARG A 160 13.65 -9.49 0.06
C ARG A 160 12.52 -9.69 -0.95
N PRO A 161 11.36 -9.07 -0.71
CA PRO A 161 10.20 -9.28 -1.56
C PRO A 161 10.43 -8.75 -2.97
N ALA A 162 9.82 -9.41 -3.97
CA ALA A 162 9.76 -8.89 -5.34
C ALA A 162 8.72 -7.77 -5.47
N LEU A 163 7.68 -7.77 -4.61
CA LEU A 163 6.62 -6.77 -4.56
C LEU A 163 6.45 -6.27 -3.13
N LEU A 164 6.63 -4.97 -2.91
CA LEU A 164 6.32 -4.27 -1.66
C LEU A 164 4.95 -3.60 -1.79
N VAL A 165 4.03 -3.94 -0.89
CA VAL A 165 2.68 -3.37 -0.82
C VAL A 165 2.57 -2.49 0.42
N LEU A 166 2.21 -1.22 0.23
CA LEU A 166 2.13 -0.20 1.27
C LEU A 166 0.70 0.37 1.33
N ASP A 167 -0.03 0.06 2.39
CA ASP A 167 -1.41 0.55 2.57
C ASP A 167 -1.42 1.80 3.44
N GLU A 168 -1.50 2.98 2.81
CA GLU A 168 -1.47 4.31 3.44
C GLU A 168 -0.31 4.49 4.45
N PRO A 169 0.95 4.28 4.04
CA PRO A 169 2.08 4.10 4.97
C PRO A 169 2.47 5.36 5.74
N THR A 170 2.01 6.54 5.33
CA THR A 170 2.40 7.84 5.89
C THR A 170 1.31 8.53 6.67
N VAL A 171 0.13 7.91 6.77
CA VAL A 171 -0.99 8.45 7.55
C VAL A 171 -0.59 8.61 9.02
N GLY A 172 -0.82 9.82 9.56
CA GLY A 172 -0.51 10.15 10.95
C GLY A 172 0.96 10.47 11.24
N LEU A 173 1.81 10.51 10.22
CA LEU A 173 3.19 10.98 10.34
C LEU A 173 3.30 12.49 10.11
N ASP A 174 4.23 13.12 10.82
CA ASP A 174 4.65 14.49 10.49
C ASP A 174 5.40 14.53 9.14
N PRO A 175 5.53 15.70 8.49
CA PRO A 175 6.18 15.81 7.17
C PRO A 175 7.60 15.23 7.12
N VAL A 176 8.42 15.45 8.14
CA VAL A 176 9.82 14.98 8.18
C VAL A 176 9.88 13.45 8.25
N ALA A 177 9.02 12.85 9.08
CA ALA A 177 8.92 11.38 9.18
C ALA A 177 8.41 10.78 7.88
N ARG A 178 7.44 11.41 7.21
CA ARG A 178 6.90 11.02 5.91
C ARG A 178 8.00 11.00 4.84
N ASP A 179 8.73 12.10 4.68
CA ASP A 179 9.82 12.22 3.71
C ASP A 179 10.90 11.15 3.96
N SER A 180 11.21 10.88 5.23
CA SER A 180 12.15 9.83 5.62
C SER A 180 11.69 8.43 5.19
N VAL A 181 10.39 8.11 5.33
CA VAL A 181 9.82 6.82 4.89
C VAL A 181 9.92 6.68 3.38
N TRP A 182 9.51 7.71 2.63
CA TRP A 182 9.54 7.69 1.16
C TRP A 182 10.95 7.63 0.59
N ALA A 183 11.91 8.37 1.16
CA ALA A 183 13.30 8.29 0.76
C ALA A 183 13.86 6.85 0.88
N ARG A 184 13.48 6.12 1.95
CA ARG A 184 13.89 4.72 2.12
C ARG A 184 13.23 3.79 1.10
N VAL A 185 11.92 3.97 0.84
CA VAL A 185 11.22 3.17 -0.17
C VAL A 185 11.85 3.37 -1.56
N ALA A 186 12.10 4.62 -1.97
CA ALA A 186 12.74 4.94 -3.24
C ALA A 186 14.15 4.36 -3.37
N GLU A 187 14.98 4.48 -2.31
CA GLU A 187 16.33 3.90 -2.28
C GLU A 187 16.29 2.37 -2.47
N MET A 188 15.34 1.70 -1.81
CA MET A 188 15.21 0.25 -1.90
C MET A 188 14.68 -0.21 -3.25
N GLN A 189 13.72 0.51 -3.83
CA GLN A 189 13.22 0.24 -5.18
C GLN A 189 14.38 0.32 -6.20
N GLN A 190 15.16 1.39 -6.17
CA GLN A 190 16.30 1.56 -7.07
C GLN A 190 17.38 0.50 -6.86
N ARG A 191 17.70 0.18 -5.61
CA ARG A 191 18.79 -0.75 -5.28
C ARG A 191 18.47 -2.21 -5.62
N TYR A 192 17.20 -2.61 -5.47
CA TYR A 192 16.79 -4.03 -5.60
C TYR A 192 15.91 -4.30 -6.82
N GLY A 193 15.54 -3.28 -7.60
CA GLY A 193 14.60 -3.43 -8.72
C GLY A 193 13.21 -3.92 -8.27
N MET A 194 12.83 -3.60 -7.04
CA MET A 194 11.59 -4.06 -6.40
C MET A 194 10.41 -3.31 -6.97
N THR A 195 9.30 -4.02 -7.23
CA THR A 195 8.01 -3.39 -7.56
C THR A 195 7.38 -2.84 -6.29
N VAL A 196 6.78 -1.65 -6.36
CA VAL A 196 6.07 -1.02 -5.23
C VAL A 196 4.63 -0.76 -5.64
N LEU A 197 3.68 -1.26 -4.84
CA LEU A 197 2.28 -0.87 -4.91
C LEU A 197 1.95 -0.08 -3.64
N LEU A 198 1.57 1.18 -3.78
CA LEU A 198 1.16 1.99 -2.64
C LEU A 198 -0.29 2.47 -2.76
N THR A 199 -0.97 2.60 -1.62
CA THR A 199 -2.20 3.39 -1.56
C THR A 199 -1.95 4.69 -0.81
N THR A 200 -2.55 5.74 -1.26
CA THR A 200 -2.58 7.03 -0.57
C THR A 200 -3.83 7.82 -0.97
N HIS A 201 -4.22 8.76 -0.14
CA HIS A 201 -5.17 9.80 -0.49
C HIS A 201 -4.46 11.16 -0.64
N TYR A 202 -3.15 11.21 -0.45
CA TYR A 202 -2.31 12.39 -0.70
C TYR A 202 -1.81 12.36 -2.14
N MET A 203 -2.40 13.21 -3.00
CA MET A 203 -2.06 13.25 -4.43
C MET A 203 -0.61 13.67 -4.68
N GLU A 204 -0.10 14.60 -3.85
CA GLU A 204 1.29 15.09 -3.93
C GLU A 204 2.32 13.96 -3.73
N GLU A 205 2.04 12.99 -2.85
CA GLU A 205 2.91 11.83 -2.67
C GLU A 205 2.97 10.98 -3.93
N ALA A 206 1.81 10.76 -4.55
CA ALA A 206 1.74 9.95 -5.76
C ALA A 206 2.40 10.64 -6.96
N GLU A 207 2.26 11.97 -7.09
CA GLU A 207 2.95 12.77 -8.11
C GLU A 207 4.48 12.68 -7.99
N ALA A 208 4.98 12.63 -6.74
CA ALA A 208 6.42 12.60 -6.48
C ALA A 208 7.05 11.21 -6.62
N LEU A 209 6.27 10.14 -6.43
CA LEU A 209 6.82 8.80 -6.21
C LEU A 209 6.41 7.79 -7.28
N CYS A 210 5.23 7.94 -7.89
CA CYS A 210 4.67 6.90 -8.73
C CYS A 210 4.98 7.13 -10.20
N ASP A 211 5.41 6.05 -10.88
CA ASP A 211 5.55 6.02 -12.33
C ASP A 211 4.17 6.09 -13.01
N ARG A 212 3.20 5.34 -12.46
CA ARG A 212 1.80 5.35 -12.88
C ARG A 212 0.87 5.30 -11.68
N VAL A 213 -0.34 5.80 -11.89
CA VAL A 213 -1.40 5.81 -10.87
C VAL A 213 -2.73 5.34 -11.45
N ALA A 214 -3.54 4.69 -10.59
CA ALA A 214 -4.96 4.47 -10.85
C ALA A 214 -5.79 5.28 -9.86
N LEU A 215 -6.71 6.08 -10.37
CA LEU A 215 -7.68 6.83 -9.57
C LEU A 215 -8.91 5.96 -9.36
N MET A 216 -9.14 5.53 -8.10
CA MET A 216 -10.24 4.63 -7.74
C MET A 216 -11.34 5.41 -7.02
N HIS A 217 -12.60 5.20 -7.45
CA HIS A 217 -13.77 5.80 -6.83
C HIS A 217 -14.96 4.83 -6.90
N GLN A 218 -15.67 4.65 -5.77
CA GLN A 218 -16.83 3.75 -5.66
C GLN A 218 -16.59 2.33 -6.22
N GLY A 219 -15.41 1.78 -5.96
CA GLY A 219 -15.05 0.42 -6.35
C GLY A 219 -14.45 0.28 -7.75
N ALA A 220 -14.51 1.30 -8.60
CA ALA A 220 -14.03 1.24 -9.98
C ALA A 220 -12.83 2.16 -10.24
N ILE A 221 -11.97 1.80 -11.22
CA ILE A 221 -10.91 2.66 -11.71
C ILE A 221 -11.49 3.68 -12.68
N GLN A 222 -11.32 4.97 -12.38
CA GLN A 222 -11.84 6.09 -13.17
C GLN A 222 -10.82 6.62 -14.18
N ALA A 223 -9.53 6.59 -13.82
CA ALA A 223 -8.43 6.97 -14.70
C ALA A 223 -7.17 6.18 -14.34
N LEU A 224 -6.32 5.92 -15.33
CA LEU A 224 -5.07 5.18 -15.16
C LEU A 224 -4.03 5.76 -16.14
N GLY A 225 -2.84 6.08 -15.63
CA GLY A 225 -1.75 6.63 -16.45
C GLY A 225 -0.61 7.19 -15.60
N ALA A 226 0.42 7.72 -16.26
CA ALA A 226 1.43 8.49 -15.55
C ALA A 226 0.82 9.80 -15.00
N PRO A 227 1.20 10.25 -13.79
CA PRO A 227 0.67 11.49 -13.21
C PRO A 227 0.72 12.67 -14.18
N ALA A 228 1.86 12.89 -14.83
CA ALA A 228 2.05 13.99 -15.78
C ALA A 228 1.12 13.89 -17.00
N ASP A 229 0.87 12.68 -17.52
CA ASP A 229 -0.01 12.47 -18.68
C ASP A 229 -1.48 12.76 -18.32
N LEU A 230 -1.91 12.30 -17.13
CA LEU A 230 -3.26 12.56 -16.64
C LEU A 230 -3.52 14.05 -16.40
N GLN A 231 -2.53 14.76 -15.85
CA GLN A 231 -2.57 16.21 -15.66
C GLN A 231 -2.61 16.96 -16.99
N ALA A 232 -1.74 16.59 -17.94
CA ALA A 232 -1.67 17.21 -19.25
C ALA A 232 -2.95 17.04 -20.06
N ALA A 233 -3.63 15.87 -19.93
CA ALA A 233 -4.90 15.60 -20.58
C ALA A 233 -6.03 16.53 -20.10
N LEU A 234 -5.97 16.99 -18.84
CA LEU A 234 -6.95 17.92 -18.27
C LEU A 234 -6.66 19.38 -18.65
N GLY A 235 -5.37 19.73 -18.79
CA GLY A 235 -4.91 21.06 -19.21
C GLY A 235 -3.67 21.54 -18.45
N PRO A 236 -3.01 22.59 -18.95
CA PRO A 236 -1.79 23.11 -18.32
C PRO A 236 -2.03 23.59 -16.88
N GLY A 237 -1.16 23.16 -15.95
CA GLY A 237 -1.21 23.56 -14.53
C GLY A 237 -2.20 22.78 -13.68
N SER A 238 -2.86 21.75 -14.23
CA SER A 238 -3.73 20.87 -13.46
C SER A 238 -2.94 19.97 -12.51
N SER A 239 -3.48 19.72 -11.31
CA SER A 239 -2.98 18.76 -10.34
C SER A 239 -3.68 17.41 -10.48
N LEU A 240 -3.15 16.33 -9.86
CA LEU A 240 -3.88 15.05 -9.76
C LEU A 240 -5.21 15.20 -8.98
N GLU A 241 -5.31 16.15 -8.06
CA GLU A 241 -6.58 16.44 -7.38
C GLU A 241 -7.62 17.01 -8.34
N ASP A 242 -7.22 17.87 -9.29
CA ASP A 242 -8.11 18.38 -10.34
C ASP A 242 -8.54 17.25 -11.29
N VAL A 243 -7.62 16.36 -11.66
CA VAL A 243 -7.93 15.15 -12.45
C VAL A 243 -8.97 14.29 -11.70
N PHE A 244 -8.73 14.01 -10.42
CA PHE A 244 -9.67 13.23 -9.62
C PHE A 244 -11.05 13.89 -9.56
N ARG A 245 -11.10 15.21 -9.31
CA ARG A 245 -12.36 15.98 -9.28
C ARG A 245 -13.10 15.94 -10.63
N HIS A 246 -12.35 16.00 -11.72
CA HIS A 246 -12.94 15.91 -13.07
C HIS A 246 -13.66 14.58 -13.29
N TYR A 247 -13.05 13.46 -12.95
CA TYR A 247 -13.61 12.13 -13.18
C TYR A 247 -14.70 11.73 -12.17
N THR A 248 -14.69 12.27 -10.96
CA THR A 248 -15.58 11.83 -9.87
C THR A 248 -16.64 12.85 -9.50
N GLY A 249 -16.50 14.11 -9.93
CA GLY A 249 -17.37 15.22 -9.52
C GLY A 249 -17.25 15.60 -8.02
N SER A 250 -16.31 14.99 -7.28
CA SER A 250 -16.12 15.19 -5.82
C SER A 250 -14.66 15.51 -5.48
N SER A 251 -14.44 16.33 -4.44
CA SER A 251 -13.10 16.56 -3.89
C SER A 251 -12.75 15.51 -2.83
N LEU A 252 -11.47 15.15 -2.71
CA LEU A 252 -10.97 14.19 -1.70
C LEU A 252 -11.18 14.68 -0.25
N THR A 253 -11.18 15.99 -0.04
CA THR A 253 -11.31 16.65 1.27
C THR A 253 -12.75 16.79 1.77
N GLY A 254 -13.76 16.37 0.98
CA GLY A 254 -15.19 16.62 1.25
C GLY A 254 -15.80 15.81 2.39
N ASN A 255 -15.18 14.76 2.92
CA ASN A 255 -15.86 13.81 3.82
C ASN A 255 -15.45 13.90 5.31
N GLU A 256 -14.48 14.73 5.70
CA GLU A 256 -14.15 14.86 7.13
C GLU A 256 -15.12 15.76 7.92
N ARG A 257 -15.98 16.54 7.25
CA ARG A 257 -16.96 17.43 7.91
C ARG A 257 -18.30 16.77 8.25
N GLY A 258 -18.59 15.56 7.74
CA GLY A 258 -19.84 14.84 8.01
C GLY A 258 -19.88 14.14 9.38
N GLY A 259 -18.76 13.66 9.90
CA GLY A 259 -18.68 12.83 11.11
C GLY A 259 -18.93 13.55 12.44
N LEU A 260 -18.81 14.88 12.49
CA LEU A 260 -18.95 15.65 13.76
C LEU A 260 -20.37 16.11 14.05
N ARG A 261 -21.31 16.01 13.11
CA ARG A 261 -22.73 16.38 13.35
C ARG A 261 -23.56 15.25 13.94
N ASP A 262 -23.24 13.98 13.64
CA ASP A 262 -24.03 12.84 14.13
C ASP A 262 -23.74 12.46 15.59
N VAL A 263 -22.54 12.73 16.11
CA VAL A 263 -22.21 12.45 17.52
C VAL A 263 -22.94 13.39 18.51
N ARG A 264 -23.39 14.55 18.05
CA ARG A 264 -24.17 15.49 18.91
C ARG A 264 -25.65 15.16 18.98
N SER A 265 -26.22 14.46 17.99
CA SER A 265 -27.63 14.05 18.01
C SER A 265 -27.89 12.89 18.94
N THR A 266 -26.97 11.91 19.00
CA THR A 266 -27.10 10.71 19.85
C THR A 266 -27.00 11.02 21.35
N ARG A 267 -26.27 12.07 21.75
CA ARG A 267 -26.20 12.49 23.17
C ARG A 267 -27.44 13.23 23.67
N ARG A 268 -28.30 13.73 22.80
CA ARG A 268 -29.53 14.45 23.17
C ARG A 268 -30.70 13.49 23.45
N THR A 269 -30.68 12.30 22.84
CA THR A 269 -31.73 11.27 23.04
C THR A 269 -31.53 10.47 24.33
N ALA A 270 -30.27 10.27 24.76
CA ALA A 270 -29.95 9.55 25.99
C ALA A 270 -30.27 10.33 27.29
N ARG A 271 -30.55 11.65 27.22
CA ARG A 271 -30.91 12.48 28.39
C ARG A 271 -32.43 12.65 28.60
N ARG A 272 -33.28 12.00 27.77
CA ARG A 272 -34.74 12.06 27.91
C ARG A 272 -35.39 10.76 28.37
N LEU A 273 -34.62 9.75 28.72
CA LEU A 273 -35.09 8.46 29.23
C LEU A 273 -34.38 8.06 30.54
N GLY A 274 -34.05 9.02 31.36
CA GLY A 274 -33.60 8.79 32.74
C GLY A 274 -34.25 9.82 33.67
#